data_572acf910e68b42e4429d46b1f11c787
#
_entry.id   572acf910e68b42e4429d46b1f11c787
#
_cell.length_a   1.000
_cell.length_b   1.000
_cell.length_c   1.000
_cell.angle_alpha   90.00
_cell.angle_beta   90.00
_cell.angle_gamma   90.00
#
_symmetry.space_group_name_H-M   'P 1'
#
loop_
_entity.id
_entity.type
_entity.pdbx_description
1 polymer ?
#
loop_
_entity_poly.entity_id
_entity_poly.type
_entity_poly.pdbx_seq_one_letter_code
_entity_poly.pdbx_strand_id
1 'polypeptide(L)'
;MYKLIFTPLLLIFSLDFVADDDKVNIEAGQTWLLESKSNRLSISNSEVLFFFSSDAYNTYQARRFSDWDQFSIVDGRDLVRLNTGDKIKIIKPKHHKKIYEVMLLDGFEKNRTYFVITEDLLKDFVISCLLYTSDAADDLWC
;
A
#
# COMPACT_ATOMS: atom_id res chain seq x y z
N MET A 1 -1.26 57.54 43.69
CA MET A 1 -0.61 57.24 42.41
C MET A 1 -0.70 55.72 42.16
N TYR A 2 -1.67 55.33 41.41
CA TYR A 2 -1.82 53.88 41.02
C TYR A 2 -1.18 53.71 39.64
N LYS A 3 -0.07 52.97 39.58
CA LYS A 3 0.51 52.53 38.32
C LYS A 3 -0.30 51.33 37.81
N LEU A 4 -1.09 51.56 36.79
CA LEU A 4 -1.71 50.53 36.00
C LEU A 4 -0.60 49.80 35.22
N ILE A 5 -0.31 48.55 35.63
CA ILE A 5 0.55 47.64 34.87
C ILE A 5 -0.35 46.97 33.86
N PHE A 6 -0.25 47.39 32.62
CA PHE A 6 -0.87 46.73 31.46
C PHE A 6 -0.02 45.54 31.09
N THR A 7 -0.43 44.35 31.48
CA THR A 7 0.16 43.13 30.96
C THR A 7 -0.46 42.79 29.61
N PRO A 8 0.31 42.74 28.53
CA PRO A 8 -0.22 42.29 27.27
C PRO A 8 -0.43 40.75 27.35
N LEU A 9 -1.68 40.34 27.28
CA LEU A 9 -2.07 38.94 27.10
C LEU A 9 -1.63 38.49 25.73
N LEU A 10 -0.50 37.77 25.68
CA LEU A 10 0.01 37.16 24.46
C LEU A 10 -0.87 35.96 24.14
N LEU A 11 -1.85 36.16 23.26
CA LEU A 11 -2.63 35.10 22.66
C LEU A 11 -1.69 34.31 21.73
N ILE A 12 -1.15 33.22 22.28
CA ILE A 12 -0.47 32.22 21.45
C ILE A 12 -1.54 31.46 20.70
N PHE A 13 -1.79 31.85 19.46
CA PHE A 13 -2.49 31.03 18.50
C PHE A 13 -1.55 29.87 18.16
N SER A 14 -1.71 28.72 18.82
CA SER A 14 -1.20 27.47 18.33
C SER A 14 -1.98 27.13 17.06
N LEU A 15 -1.36 27.41 15.93
CA LEU A 15 -1.74 26.83 14.67
C LEU A 15 -1.46 25.32 14.80
N ASP A 16 -2.48 24.57 15.18
CA ASP A 16 -2.50 23.13 14.98
C ASP A 16 -2.44 22.92 13.47
N PHE A 17 -1.22 22.73 12.98
CA PHE A 17 -0.98 22.22 11.64
C PHE A 17 -1.45 20.76 11.68
N VAL A 18 -2.73 20.55 11.43
CA VAL A 18 -3.25 19.23 11.10
C VAL A 18 -2.60 18.91 9.77
N ALA A 19 -1.52 18.12 9.81
CA ALA A 19 -1.04 17.44 8.64
C ALA A 19 -2.20 16.52 8.22
N ASP A 20 -2.90 16.92 7.19
CA ASP A 20 -3.85 16.08 6.47
C ASP A 20 -2.97 14.99 5.87
N ASP A 21 -2.86 13.87 6.59
CA ASP A 21 -2.35 12.64 6.04
C ASP A 21 -3.28 12.31 4.88
N ASP A 22 -2.84 12.60 3.68
CA ASP A 22 -3.46 12.13 2.44
C ASP A 22 -3.45 10.60 2.46
N LYS A 23 -4.35 10.04 3.26
CA LYS A 23 -4.57 8.60 3.30
C LYS A 23 -5.08 8.19 1.93
N VAL A 24 -4.16 7.66 1.14
CA VAL A 24 -4.52 7.04 -0.12
C VAL A 24 -5.66 6.06 0.14
N ASN A 25 -6.83 6.35 -0.42
CA ASN A 25 -8.00 5.51 -0.25
C ASN A 25 -7.90 4.33 -1.20
N ILE A 26 -7.72 3.14 -0.63
CA ILE A 26 -7.65 1.90 -1.39
C ILE A 26 -9.06 1.34 -1.55
N GLU A 27 -9.54 1.30 -2.78
CA GLU A 27 -10.89 0.86 -3.11
C GLU A 27 -10.88 -0.37 -4.02
N ALA A 28 -11.92 -1.19 -3.87
CA ALA A 28 -12.14 -2.32 -4.76
C ALA A 28 -12.29 -1.86 -6.22
N GLY A 29 -11.65 -2.58 -7.12
CA GLY A 29 -11.68 -2.26 -8.56
C GLY A 29 -10.54 -1.35 -9.03
N GLN A 30 -9.81 -0.71 -8.13
CA GLN A 30 -8.63 0.06 -8.51
C GLN A 30 -7.53 -0.86 -9.08
N THR A 31 -6.86 -0.36 -10.10
CA THR A 31 -5.66 -1.00 -10.65
C THR A 31 -4.42 -0.30 -10.14
N TRP A 32 -3.46 -1.06 -9.67
CA TRP A 32 -2.18 -0.58 -9.16
C TRP A 32 -1.04 -1.14 -9.97
N LEU A 33 -0.03 -0.33 -10.20
CA LEU A 33 1.18 -0.65 -10.97
C LEU A 33 2.37 -0.76 -10.03
N LEU A 34 3.15 -1.82 -10.14
CA LEU A 34 4.41 -1.95 -9.42
C LEU A 34 5.44 -0.99 -10.00
N GLU A 35 5.79 0.05 -9.25
CA GLU A 35 6.75 1.07 -9.63
C GLU A 35 8.15 0.75 -9.13
N SER A 36 8.27 0.13 -7.98
CA SER A 36 9.56 -0.24 -7.39
C SER A 36 10.35 -1.19 -8.27
N LYS A 37 11.67 -1.07 -8.19
CA LYS A 37 12.58 -1.96 -8.91
C LYS A 37 12.42 -3.39 -8.39
N SER A 38 11.91 -4.24 -9.23
CA SER A 38 11.62 -5.64 -8.93
C SER A 38 11.98 -6.54 -10.11
N ASN A 39 12.53 -7.72 -9.80
CA ASN A 39 12.87 -8.72 -10.79
C ASN A 39 12.39 -10.09 -10.34
N ARG A 40 11.49 -10.68 -11.09
CA ARG A 40 10.91 -12.01 -10.82
C ARG A 40 11.96 -13.11 -10.65
N LEU A 41 13.10 -12.99 -11.30
CA LEU A 41 14.18 -13.98 -11.22
C LEU A 41 15.08 -13.79 -10.00
N SER A 42 14.97 -12.66 -9.31
CA SER A 42 15.76 -12.35 -8.12
C SER A 42 15.05 -12.81 -6.85
N ILE A 43 15.72 -13.59 -6.02
CA ILE A 43 15.17 -14.02 -4.73
C ILE A 43 15.17 -12.86 -3.72
N SER A 44 16.13 -11.97 -3.82
CA SER A 44 16.33 -10.90 -2.84
C SER A 44 15.72 -9.55 -3.24
N ASN A 45 15.51 -9.32 -4.54
CA ASN A 45 15.04 -8.04 -5.07
C ASN A 45 13.76 -8.22 -5.89
N SER A 46 12.79 -8.93 -5.36
CA SER A 46 11.48 -9.09 -5.98
C SER A 46 10.37 -8.73 -5.02
N GLU A 47 9.44 -7.93 -5.48
CA GLU A 47 8.16 -7.76 -4.81
C GLU A 47 7.35 -9.04 -4.97
N VAL A 48 6.63 -9.42 -3.92
CA VAL A 48 5.92 -10.69 -3.88
C VAL A 48 4.44 -10.52 -3.55
N LEU A 49 3.63 -11.38 -4.13
CA LEU A 49 2.26 -11.62 -3.72
C LEU A 49 2.17 -13.00 -3.04
N PHE A 50 1.30 -13.11 -2.05
CA PHE A 50 1.11 -14.34 -1.28
C PHE A 50 -0.06 -15.14 -1.82
N PHE A 51 0.06 -16.46 -1.84
CA PHE A 51 -1.06 -17.35 -2.20
C PHE A 51 -2.15 -17.39 -1.13
N PHE A 52 -1.75 -17.25 0.13
CA PHE A 52 -2.64 -17.31 1.28
C PHE A 52 -2.67 -16.02 2.07
N SER A 53 -3.86 -15.60 2.48
CA SER A 53 -4.02 -14.42 3.34
C SER A 53 -3.38 -14.60 4.70
N SER A 54 -3.33 -15.83 5.22
CA SER A 54 -2.65 -16.16 6.47
C SER A 54 -1.16 -15.89 6.40
N ASP A 55 -0.51 -16.25 5.30
CA ASP A 55 0.92 -16.05 5.11
C ASP A 55 1.26 -14.55 5.01
N ALA A 56 0.46 -13.80 4.28
CA ALA A 56 0.59 -12.34 4.20
C ALA A 56 0.41 -11.71 5.59
N TYR A 57 -0.59 -12.13 6.34
CA TYR A 57 -0.85 -11.60 7.67
C TYR A 57 0.24 -11.97 8.67
N ASN A 58 0.71 -13.21 8.67
CA ASN A 58 1.81 -13.65 9.52
C ASN A 58 3.10 -12.88 9.23
N THR A 59 3.39 -12.64 7.96
CA THR A 59 4.54 -11.80 7.56
C THR A 59 4.38 -10.36 8.05
N TYR A 60 3.19 -9.79 7.92
CA TYR A 60 2.88 -8.47 8.46
C TYR A 60 3.12 -8.40 9.98
N GLN A 61 2.63 -9.41 10.73
CA GLN A 61 2.80 -9.49 12.17
C GLN A 61 4.29 -9.65 12.55
N ALA A 62 5.00 -10.51 11.87
CA ALA A 62 6.42 -10.73 12.10
C ALA A 62 7.25 -9.44 11.90
N ARG A 63 6.97 -8.68 10.87
CA ARG A 63 7.61 -7.37 10.61
C ARG A 63 7.29 -6.37 11.72
N ARG A 64 6.04 -6.33 12.17
CA ARG A 64 5.58 -5.36 13.17
C ARG A 64 6.14 -5.63 14.56
N PHE A 65 6.20 -6.88 14.96
CA PHE A 65 6.62 -7.29 16.31
C PHE A 65 8.06 -7.81 16.38
N SER A 66 8.75 -7.88 15.25
CA SER A 66 10.10 -8.45 15.12
C SER A 66 10.20 -9.88 15.67
N ASP A 67 9.11 -10.61 15.62
CA ASP A 67 8.95 -11.93 16.22
C ASP A 67 8.82 -13.03 15.16
N TRP A 68 9.91 -13.19 14.42
CA TRP A 68 9.98 -14.14 13.31
C TRP A 68 9.91 -15.60 13.77
N ASP A 69 10.24 -15.87 15.03
CA ASP A 69 10.24 -17.24 15.58
C ASP A 69 8.83 -17.76 15.87
N GLN A 70 7.86 -16.88 16.12
CA GLN A 70 6.47 -17.25 16.37
C GLN A 70 5.65 -17.44 15.11
N PHE A 71 6.08 -16.86 14.01
CA PHE A 71 5.33 -16.89 12.75
C PHE A 71 5.95 -17.89 11.79
N SER A 72 5.10 -18.68 11.16
CA SER A 72 5.53 -19.65 10.17
C SER A 72 6.31 -18.98 9.03
N ILE A 73 7.44 -19.57 8.69
CA ILE A 73 8.20 -19.16 7.51
C ILE A 73 7.35 -19.47 6.28
N VAL A 74 7.09 -18.46 5.48
CA VAL A 74 6.33 -18.63 4.23
C VAL A 74 7.16 -19.44 3.24
N ASP A 75 6.59 -20.51 2.72
CA ASP A 75 7.23 -21.31 1.67
C ASP A 75 7.39 -20.45 0.41
N GLY A 76 8.58 -20.38 -0.13
CA GLY A 76 8.84 -19.63 -1.36
C GLY A 76 8.09 -20.13 -2.59
N ARG A 77 7.49 -21.32 -2.51
CA ARG A 77 6.57 -21.86 -3.52
C ARG A 77 5.17 -21.24 -3.44
N ASP A 78 4.80 -20.69 -2.30
CA ASP A 78 3.52 -20.02 -2.05
C ASP A 78 3.61 -18.51 -2.27
N LEU A 79 4.58 -18.07 -3.04
CA LEU A 79 4.81 -16.69 -3.40
C LEU A 79 4.87 -16.51 -4.92
N VAL A 80 4.27 -15.43 -5.40
CA VAL A 80 4.45 -14.97 -6.77
C VAL A 80 5.37 -13.77 -6.77
N ARG A 81 6.46 -13.86 -7.52
CA ARG A 81 7.40 -12.75 -7.71
C ARG A 81 6.99 -11.93 -8.90
N LEU A 82 7.08 -10.62 -8.75
CA LEU A 82 6.67 -9.64 -9.75
C LEU A 82 7.87 -8.98 -10.41
N ASN A 83 7.65 -8.49 -11.62
CA ASN A 83 8.56 -7.58 -12.30
C ASN A 83 8.05 -6.14 -12.14
N THR A 84 8.95 -5.18 -12.20
CA THR A 84 8.57 -3.76 -12.33
C THR A 84 7.62 -3.58 -13.51
N GLY A 85 6.51 -2.90 -13.30
CA GLY A 85 5.48 -2.67 -14.32
C GLY A 85 4.33 -3.67 -14.29
N ASP A 86 4.40 -4.72 -13.48
CA ASP A 86 3.27 -5.64 -13.30
C ASP A 86 2.10 -4.92 -12.62
N LYS A 87 0.89 -5.24 -13.06
CA LYS A 87 -0.35 -4.61 -12.58
C LYS A 87 -1.16 -5.57 -11.76
N ILE A 88 -1.77 -5.03 -10.72
CA ILE A 88 -2.71 -5.75 -9.87
C ILE A 88 -4.01 -4.97 -9.76
N LYS A 89 -5.12 -5.68 -9.58
CA LYS A 89 -6.44 -5.09 -9.33
C LYS A 89 -6.88 -5.43 -7.92
N ILE A 90 -7.30 -4.42 -7.18
CA ILE A 90 -7.81 -4.60 -5.82
C ILE A 90 -9.19 -5.26 -5.88
N ILE A 91 -9.39 -6.33 -5.10
CA ILE A 91 -10.66 -7.04 -5.00
C ILE A 91 -11.36 -6.66 -3.70
N LYS A 92 -10.76 -6.94 -2.57
CA LYS A 92 -11.34 -6.65 -1.25
C LYS A 92 -10.29 -6.60 -0.15
N PRO A 93 -10.58 -5.88 0.94
CA PRO A 93 -9.72 -5.89 2.12
C PRO A 93 -9.87 -7.19 2.92
N LYS A 94 -8.81 -7.57 3.61
CA LYS A 94 -8.72 -8.65 4.59
C LYS A 94 -8.02 -8.16 5.85
N HIS A 95 -8.26 -8.86 6.97
CA HIS A 95 -7.58 -8.57 8.26
C HIS A 95 -7.59 -7.07 8.63
N HIS A 96 -8.78 -6.48 8.66
CA HIS A 96 -8.96 -5.05 9.00
C HIS A 96 -8.13 -4.10 8.10
N LYS A 97 -8.14 -4.34 6.80
CA LYS A 97 -7.38 -3.57 5.80
C LYS A 97 -5.85 -3.63 5.94
N LYS A 98 -5.33 -4.63 6.65
CA LYS A 98 -3.88 -4.88 6.72
C LYS A 98 -3.37 -5.66 5.52
N ILE A 99 -4.26 -6.44 4.91
CA ILE A 99 -4.01 -7.26 3.74
C ILE A 99 -5.11 -6.96 2.71
N TYR A 100 -4.76 -6.96 1.44
CA TYR A 100 -5.73 -6.87 0.34
C TYR A 100 -5.66 -8.11 -0.52
N GLU A 101 -6.83 -8.63 -0.88
CA GLU A 101 -6.97 -9.60 -1.95
C GLU A 101 -6.89 -8.86 -3.28
N VAL A 102 -6.04 -9.32 -4.16
CA VAL A 102 -5.75 -8.70 -5.45
C VAL A 102 -5.75 -9.74 -6.57
N MET A 103 -6.03 -9.29 -7.77
CA MET A 103 -5.91 -10.10 -8.98
C MET A 103 -4.68 -9.63 -9.76
N LEU A 104 -3.81 -10.54 -10.12
CA LEU A 104 -2.68 -10.25 -11.00
C LEU A 104 -3.17 -10.10 -12.44
N LEU A 105 -2.84 -8.99 -13.07
CA LEU A 105 -3.29 -8.67 -14.44
C LEU A 105 -2.24 -8.98 -15.50
N ASP A 106 -0.99 -9.09 -15.12
CA ASP A 106 0.14 -9.30 -16.03
C ASP A 106 0.92 -10.57 -15.68
N GLY A 107 1.67 -11.05 -16.67
CA GLY A 107 2.57 -12.18 -16.49
C GLY A 107 1.90 -13.54 -16.66
N PHE A 108 2.66 -14.58 -16.33
CA PHE A 108 2.25 -15.98 -16.54
C PHE A 108 1.12 -16.41 -15.61
N GLU A 109 1.09 -15.86 -14.39
CA GLU A 109 0.10 -16.15 -13.34
C GLU A 109 -1.08 -15.17 -13.34
N LYS A 110 -1.32 -14.51 -14.46
CA LYS A 110 -2.43 -13.55 -14.61
C LYS A 110 -3.80 -14.19 -14.36
N ASN A 111 -4.75 -13.34 -13.97
CA ASN A 111 -6.15 -13.71 -13.68
C ASN A 111 -6.34 -14.63 -12.47
N ARG A 112 -5.33 -14.78 -11.63
CA ARG A 112 -5.43 -15.45 -10.34
C ARG A 112 -5.45 -14.43 -9.22
N THR A 113 -6.06 -14.81 -8.09
CA THR A 113 -6.13 -13.99 -6.90
C THR A 113 -5.00 -14.32 -5.94
N TYR A 114 -4.43 -13.28 -5.39
CA TYR A 114 -3.34 -13.33 -4.42
C TYR A 114 -3.59 -12.32 -3.32
N PHE A 115 -2.65 -12.22 -2.39
CA PHE A 115 -2.73 -11.29 -1.27
C PHE A 115 -1.49 -10.42 -1.21
N VAL A 116 -1.67 -9.15 -0.86
CA VAL A 116 -0.60 -8.18 -0.68
C VAL A 116 -0.75 -7.50 0.67
N ILE A 117 0.38 -7.23 1.32
CA ILE A 117 0.41 -6.44 2.55
C ILE A 117 0.17 -4.97 2.19
N THR A 118 -0.72 -4.30 2.92
CA THR A 118 -1.09 -2.91 2.66
C THR A 118 0.12 -1.96 2.67
N GLU A 119 1.06 -2.20 3.58
CA GLU A 119 2.29 -1.41 3.65
C GLU A 119 3.14 -1.52 2.38
N ASP A 120 3.28 -2.74 1.83
CA ASP A 120 3.99 -2.98 0.58
C ASP A 120 3.25 -2.37 -0.62
N LEU A 121 1.92 -2.46 -0.62
CA LEU A 121 1.09 -1.84 -1.65
C LEU A 121 1.31 -0.32 -1.71
N LEU A 122 1.27 0.34 -0.56
CA LEU A 122 1.44 1.79 -0.49
C LEU A 122 2.87 2.25 -0.77
N LYS A 123 3.86 1.41 -0.47
CA LYS A 123 5.27 1.73 -0.65
C LYS A 123 5.75 1.49 -2.08
N ASP A 124 5.37 0.37 -2.68
CA ASP A 124 6.00 -0.14 -3.90
C ASP A 124 5.11 0.00 -5.13
N PHE A 125 3.83 0.24 -4.95
CA PHE A 125 2.86 0.38 -6.03
C PHE A 125 2.29 1.78 -6.11
N VAL A 126 1.85 2.16 -7.30
CA VAL A 126 1.11 3.40 -7.56
C VAL A 126 -0.21 3.09 -8.23
N ILE A 127 -1.21 3.92 -7.97
CA ILE A 127 -2.50 3.80 -8.64
C ILE A 127 -2.29 4.03 -10.14
N SER A 128 -2.62 3.02 -10.92
CA SER A 128 -2.58 3.15 -12.38
C SER A 128 -3.84 3.85 -12.84
N CYS A 129 -3.68 5.08 -13.29
CA CYS A 129 -4.72 5.74 -14.05
C CYS A 129 -4.77 5.08 -15.42
N LEU A 130 -5.84 4.37 -15.71
CA LEU A 130 -6.15 4.01 -17.08
C LEU A 130 -6.33 5.30 -17.86
N LEU A 131 -5.27 5.73 -18.52
CA LEU A 131 -5.40 6.64 -19.65
C LEU A 131 -6.17 5.90 -20.73
N TYR A 132 -7.48 6.02 -20.64
CA TYR A 132 -8.32 5.66 -21.76
C TYR A 132 -7.97 6.62 -22.89
N THR A 133 -7.31 6.14 -23.92
CA THR A 133 -6.96 6.90 -25.13
C THR A 133 -8.16 7.09 -26.05
N SER A 134 -9.33 7.27 -25.52
CA SER A 134 -10.47 7.78 -26.24
C SER A 134 -10.57 9.27 -25.91
N ASP A 135 -10.84 10.08 -26.88
CA ASP A 135 -10.89 11.53 -26.99
C ASP A 135 -11.47 12.37 -25.82
N ALA A 136 -11.71 11.80 -24.67
CA ALA A 136 -12.09 12.47 -23.44
C ALA A 136 -10.88 12.62 -22.54
N ALA A 137 -9.93 13.46 -22.92
CA ALA A 137 -8.69 13.72 -22.23
C ALA A 137 -8.86 14.47 -20.89
N ASP A 138 -10.07 14.74 -20.43
CA ASP A 138 -10.33 15.64 -19.32
C ASP A 138 -10.58 14.94 -17.98
N ASP A 139 -10.67 13.61 -17.96
CA ASP A 139 -10.94 12.87 -16.72
C ASP A 139 -9.72 12.13 -16.22
N LEU A 140 -8.73 12.88 -15.79
CA LEU A 140 -7.58 12.38 -15.01
C LEU A 140 -7.93 12.22 -13.53
N TRP A 141 -9.05 11.57 -13.24
CA TRP A 141 -9.38 11.21 -11.87
C TRP A 141 -8.83 9.82 -11.55
N CYS A 142 -7.76 9.83 -10.82
CA CYS A 142 -7.22 8.63 -10.23
C CYS A 142 -7.64 8.53 -8.77
#